data_24367cd47d0a83a0ed83195ccd9faa3a
#
_entry.id   24367cd47d0a83a0ed83195ccd9faa3a
#
_cell.length_a   1.000
_cell.length_b   1.000
_cell.length_c   1.000
_cell.angle_alpha   90.00
_cell.angle_beta   90.00
_cell.angle_gamma   90.00
#
_symmetry.space_group_name_H-M   'P 1'
#
loop_
_entity.id
_entity.type
_entity.pdbx_description
1 polymer ?
#
loop_
_entity_poly.entity_id
_entity_poly.type
_entity_poly.pdbx_seq_one_letter_code
_entity_poly.pdbx_strand_id
1 'polypeptide(L)'
;SMPDIDTDFDDEGRQKVIDYVVDKYGKEQVAQIVTYGTMAAKSSIKDVARVMDLPLSESNLLAKLVPDKPGTELNRCLHAPLTVKEGEKSLAEREGYQPEDIDNVKKLREIYKGNDLRAAVLHEAERLEGSIRNTGIHAAGIIIAPSDLTEIMPVATAKDSTLWVTQIEGSVIEEAGVLKMDFLGLKTLSILKTALELIKQNHGITIDLDLIPLDDAKTFNLYQRGETNATFQFESVGMQKHLRDLKPDKFADLIAMNALYRPGPMAYIPNFIERKHGRELIKYDLTVMEEILSDTYGITVYQEQVMLLSQKIAGFTKGDADVLRKAMGKKQKSVLDKMKAQFVSGAVKNGHPENVLEKVWTDWEAFAQYAFNKSHSTCYAYLAYQTAYLKAHYPGEYMSAVLNHAGSIDKI
;
A
#
# COMPACT_ATOMS: atom_id res chain seq x y z
N SER A 1 13.48 -18.74 -3.21
CA SER A 1 12.34 -18.09 -2.49
C SER A 1 11.04 -18.55 -3.09
N MET A 2 10.02 -18.69 -2.28
CA MET A 2 8.66 -18.99 -2.74
C MET A 2 8.18 -17.87 -3.68
N PRO A 3 7.34 -18.18 -4.68
CA PRO A 3 6.72 -17.15 -5.52
C PRO A 3 5.74 -16.33 -4.69
N ASP A 4 5.70 -15.04 -4.96
CA ASP A 4 4.72 -14.10 -4.40
C ASP A 4 3.63 -13.90 -5.46
N ILE A 5 2.44 -14.43 -5.20
CA ILE A 5 1.36 -14.51 -6.19
C ILE A 5 0.14 -13.78 -5.63
N ASP A 6 -0.06 -12.56 -6.13
CA ASP A 6 -1.22 -11.73 -5.85
C ASP A 6 -2.14 -11.69 -7.07
N THR A 7 -3.42 -11.95 -6.88
CA THR A 7 -4.41 -11.90 -7.96
C THR A 7 -5.68 -11.21 -7.48
N ASP A 8 -6.07 -10.17 -8.20
CA ASP A 8 -7.32 -9.44 -7.95
C ASP A 8 -8.47 -10.10 -8.71
N PHE A 9 -9.55 -10.37 -8.00
CA PHE A 9 -10.81 -10.88 -8.56
C PHE A 9 -11.96 -9.91 -8.29
N ASP A 10 -13.01 -9.97 -9.07
CA ASP A 10 -14.24 -9.32 -8.66
C ASP A 10 -14.71 -9.92 -7.32
N ASP A 11 -15.13 -9.04 -6.40
CA ASP A 11 -15.44 -9.45 -5.03
C ASP A 11 -16.63 -10.42 -4.95
N GLU A 12 -17.56 -10.35 -5.90
CA GLU A 12 -18.71 -11.27 -5.99
C GLU A 12 -18.30 -12.65 -6.54
N GLY A 13 -17.35 -12.70 -7.46
CA GLY A 13 -16.85 -13.93 -8.09
C GLY A 13 -15.73 -14.63 -7.32
N ARG A 14 -15.10 -13.97 -6.36
CA ARG A 14 -13.95 -14.49 -5.61
C ARG A 14 -14.22 -15.86 -4.98
N GLN A 15 -15.40 -16.08 -4.40
CA GLN A 15 -15.75 -17.36 -3.78
C GLN A 15 -15.73 -18.52 -4.78
N LYS A 16 -16.17 -18.30 -6.00
CA LYS A 16 -16.15 -19.33 -7.06
C LYS A 16 -14.74 -19.78 -7.41
N VAL A 17 -13.77 -18.86 -7.33
CA VAL A 17 -12.35 -19.17 -7.56
C VAL A 17 -11.79 -20.00 -6.40
N ILE A 18 -12.14 -19.66 -5.16
CA ILE A 18 -11.77 -20.45 -3.98
C ILE A 18 -12.34 -21.87 -4.09
N ASP A 19 -13.61 -22.00 -4.45
CA ASP A 19 -14.27 -23.30 -4.63
C ASP A 19 -13.56 -24.14 -5.71
N TYR A 20 -13.17 -23.51 -6.83
CA TYR A 20 -12.38 -24.18 -7.88
C TYR A 20 -11.03 -24.67 -7.36
N VAL A 21 -10.33 -23.86 -6.55
CA VAL A 21 -9.04 -24.25 -5.96
C VAL A 21 -9.22 -25.44 -5.01
N VAL A 22 -10.29 -25.44 -4.21
CA VAL A 22 -10.63 -26.55 -3.31
C VAL A 22 -10.92 -27.82 -4.11
N ASP A 23 -11.71 -27.73 -5.18
CA ASP A 23 -12.04 -28.87 -6.04
C ASP A 23 -10.79 -29.44 -6.73
N LYS A 24 -9.85 -28.55 -7.13
CA LYS A 24 -8.65 -28.94 -7.86
C LYS A 24 -7.59 -29.60 -6.97
N TYR A 25 -7.37 -29.09 -5.77
CA TYR A 25 -6.27 -29.51 -4.90
C TYR A 25 -6.70 -30.38 -3.73
N GLY A 26 -7.97 -30.36 -3.36
CA GLY A 26 -8.52 -31.08 -2.22
C GLY A 26 -8.78 -30.19 -1.01
N LYS A 27 -9.85 -30.49 -0.28
CA LYS A 27 -10.27 -29.74 0.90
C LYS A 27 -9.23 -29.76 2.04
N GLU A 28 -8.51 -30.85 2.15
CA GLU A 28 -7.48 -31.05 3.18
C GLU A 28 -6.16 -30.32 2.86
N GLN A 29 -6.00 -29.85 1.63
CA GLN A 29 -4.81 -29.17 1.13
C GLN A 29 -4.97 -27.67 1.00
N VAL A 30 -6.19 -27.14 1.19
CA VAL A 30 -6.50 -25.72 1.03
C VAL A 30 -7.02 -25.15 2.34
N ALA A 31 -6.45 -24.03 2.77
CA ALA A 31 -6.88 -23.36 3.98
C ALA A 31 -6.85 -21.83 3.85
N GLN A 32 -7.60 -21.17 4.70
CA GLN A 32 -7.47 -19.74 4.96
C GLN A 32 -6.40 -19.50 6.01
N ILE A 33 -5.80 -18.31 6.01
CA ILE A 33 -4.75 -17.93 6.95
C ILE A 33 -5.36 -17.28 8.18
N VAL A 34 -4.89 -17.66 9.37
CA VAL A 34 -5.27 -17.00 10.62
C VAL A 34 -4.70 -15.58 10.68
N THR A 35 -5.43 -14.68 11.31
CA THR A 35 -4.92 -13.41 11.80
C THR A 35 -5.12 -13.32 13.30
N TYR A 36 -4.11 -12.81 14.02
CA TYR A 36 -4.19 -12.57 15.45
C TYR A 36 -4.50 -11.11 15.70
N GLY A 37 -5.67 -10.83 16.23
CA GLY A 37 -6.04 -9.50 16.70
C GLY A 37 -5.43 -9.25 18.06
N THR A 38 -4.54 -8.25 18.19
CA THR A 38 -3.93 -7.84 19.45
C THR A 38 -4.68 -6.70 20.11
N MET A 39 -4.51 -6.58 21.43
CA MET A 39 -5.05 -5.45 22.19
C MET A 39 -4.22 -4.20 21.89
N ALA A 40 -4.79 -3.28 21.11
CA ALA A 40 -4.18 -1.97 20.86
C ALA A 40 -4.42 -1.01 22.03
N ALA A 41 -3.67 0.08 22.11
CA ALA A 41 -3.71 1.04 23.22
C ALA A 41 -5.12 1.42 23.69
N LYS A 42 -5.99 1.89 22.77
CA LYS A 42 -7.35 2.30 23.13
C LYS A 42 -8.26 1.13 23.54
N SER A 43 -8.11 -0.03 22.90
CA SER A 43 -8.90 -1.22 23.26
C SER A 43 -8.47 -1.82 24.58
N SER A 44 -7.16 -1.83 24.90
CA SER A 44 -6.66 -2.25 26.19
C SER A 44 -7.24 -1.42 27.33
N ILE A 45 -7.24 -0.08 27.20
CA ILE A 45 -7.84 0.82 28.18
C ILE A 45 -9.34 0.50 28.37
N LYS A 46 -10.09 0.34 27.28
CA LYS A 46 -11.54 0.11 27.37
C LYS A 46 -11.89 -1.26 27.96
N ASP A 47 -11.14 -2.30 27.59
CA ASP A 47 -11.41 -3.64 28.10
C ASP A 47 -11.03 -3.75 29.59
N VAL A 48 -9.89 -3.19 30.01
CA VAL A 48 -9.48 -3.15 31.40
C VAL A 48 -10.45 -2.30 32.24
N ALA A 49 -10.83 -1.12 31.73
CA ALA A 49 -11.79 -0.25 32.39
C ALA A 49 -13.10 -0.98 32.69
N ARG A 50 -13.59 -1.76 31.72
CA ARG A 50 -14.82 -2.56 31.87
C ARG A 50 -14.67 -3.63 32.95
N VAL A 51 -13.54 -4.32 33.00
CA VAL A 51 -13.28 -5.38 34.02
C VAL A 51 -13.07 -4.81 35.40
N MET A 52 -12.54 -3.61 35.51
CA MET A 52 -12.28 -2.91 36.78
C MET A 52 -13.44 -1.99 37.21
N ASP A 53 -14.60 -2.07 36.53
CA ASP A 53 -15.80 -1.28 36.81
C ASP A 53 -15.59 0.25 36.74
N LEU A 54 -14.62 0.72 35.94
CA LEU A 54 -14.49 2.15 35.64
C LEU A 54 -15.67 2.60 34.76
N PRO A 55 -16.39 3.69 35.10
CA PRO A 55 -17.49 4.18 34.29
C PRO A 55 -17.14 4.40 32.81
N LEU A 56 -18.06 4.08 31.90
CA LEU A 56 -17.84 4.19 30.45
C LEU A 56 -17.43 5.60 30.01
N SER A 57 -17.96 6.64 30.64
CA SER A 57 -17.58 8.03 30.40
C SER A 57 -16.10 8.28 30.70
N GLU A 58 -15.61 7.78 31.82
CA GLU A 58 -14.19 7.88 32.22
C GLU A 58 -13.29 7.07 31.27
N SER A 59 -13.69 5.84 30.95
CA SER A 59 -12.99 4.99 29.98
C SER A 59 -12.85 5.66 28.60
N ASN A 60 -13.92 6.31 28.12
CA ASN A 60 -13.89 7.05 26.85
C ASN A 60 -12.99 8.29 26.93
N LEU A 61 -12.97 8.99 28.07
CA LEU A 61 -12.05 10.12 28.29
C LEU A 61 -10.58 9.66 28.23
N LEU A 62 -10.23 8.57 28.91
CA LEU A 62 -8.88 8.01 28.87
C LEU A 62 -8.49 7.60 27.43
N ALA A 63 -9.38 6.91 26.74
CA ALA A 63 -9.11 6.50 25.36
C ALA A 63 -8.94 7.69 24.40
N LYS A 64 -9.62 8.81 24.62
CA LYS A 64 -9.45 10.05 23.84
C LYS A 64 -8.07 10.70 24.03
N LEU A 65 -7.42 10.50 25.16
CA LEU A 65 -6.08 11.04 25.41
C LEU A 65 -4.97 10.29 24.66
N VAL A 66 -5.26 9.11 24.13
CA VAL A 66 -4.34 8.36 23.27
C VAL A 66 -4.48 8.89 21.84
N PRO A 67 -3.37 9.28 21.17
CA PRO A 67 -3.39 9.78 19.80
C PRO A 67 -4.09 8.81 18.83
N ASP A 68 -4.80 9.36 17.85
CA ASP A 68 -5.61 8.58 16.89
C ASP A 68 -4.84 8.25 15.62
N LYS A 69 -3.61 7.77 15.80
CA LYS A 69 -2.72 7.40 14.71
C LYS A 69 -2.53 5.87 14.69
N PRO A 70 -2.63 5.22 13.52
CA PRO A 70 -2.36 3.79 13.39
C PRO A 70 -0.97 3.43 13.94
N GLY A 71 -0.88 2.37 14.74
CA GLY A 71 0.37 1.93 15.34
C GLY A 71 0.77 2.69 16.62
N THR A 72 -0.11 3.54 17.17
CA THR A 72 0.12 4.15 18.49
C THR A 72 0.18 3.10 19.58
N GLU A 73 1.28 3.09 20.34
CA GLU A 73 1.51 2.22 21.49
C GLU A 73 1.35 2.99 22.80
N LEU A 74 0.59 2.42 23.74
CA LEU A 74 0.36 3.02 25.06
C LEU A 74 1.65 3.19 25.85
N ASN A 75 2.51 2.16 25.82
CA ASN A 75 3.82 2.20 26.47
C ASN A 75 4.67 3.39 25.97
N ARG A 76 4.71 3.64 24.65
CA ARG A 76 5.44 4.79 24.10
C ARG A 76 4.80 6.12 24.52
N CYS A 77 3.47 6.21 24.51
CA CYS A 77 2.78 7.40 24.99
C CYS A 77 3.12 7.70 26.45
N LEU A 78 3.22 6.68 27.30
CA LEU A 78 3.45 6.84 28.73
C LEU A 78 4.93 7.15 29.07
N HIS A 79 5.89 6.55 28.38
CA HIS A 79 7.29 6.54 28.82
C HIS A 79 8.30 7.18 27.86
N ALA A 80 7.99 7.29 26.55
CA ALA A 80 8.97 7.86 25.63
C ALA A 80 9.25 9.34 25.93
N PRO A 81 10.50 9.83 25.75
CA PRO A 81 10.87 11.20 26.07
C PRO A 81 10.11 12.20 25.20
N LEU A 82 9.51 13.22 25.85
CA LEU A 82 8.84 14.34 25.18
C LEU A 82 9.82 15.42 24.74
N THR A 83 10.92 15.57 25.48
CA THR A 83 12.03 16.47 25.19
C THR A 83 13.30 15.68 25.14
N VAL A 84 14.17 15.94 24.19
CA VAL A 84 15.41 15.20 23.95
C VAL A 84 16.59 16.15 23.80
N LYS A 85 17.81 15.64 23.91
CA LYS A 85 19.03 16.38 23.60
C LYS A 85 19.21 16.54 22.09
N GLU A 86 20.06 17.49 21.72
CA GLU A 86 20.39 17.71 20.31
C GLU A 86 20.90 16.41 19.64
N GLY A 87 20.28 16.04 18.50
CA GLY A 87 20.57 14.80 17.76
C GLY A 87 19.67 13.60 18.09
N GLU A 88 18.81 13.69 19.10
CA GLU A 88 17.81 12.66 19.41
C GLU A 88 16.41 13.11 18.94
N LYS A 89 15.54 12.15 18.64
CA LYS A 89 14.15 12.44 18.26
C LYS A 89 13.20 12.28 19.44
N SER A 90 12.42 13.31 19.71
CA SER A 90 11.32 13.30 20.68
C SER A 90 10.18 12.36 20.27
N LEU A 91 9.25 12.05 21.18
CA LEU A 91 8.05 11.28 20.85
C LEU A 91 7.28 11.92 19.68
N ALA A 92 7.12 13.24 19.68
CA ALA A 92 6.43 13.97 18.61
C ALA A 92 7.09 13.74 17.25
N GLU A 93 8.41 13.80 17.18
CA GLU A 93 9.17 13.64 15.94
C GLU A 93 9.23 12.18 15.46
N ARG A 94 9.31 11.22 16.39
CA ARG A 94 9.32 9.79 16.07
C ARG A 94 7.98 9.32 15.50
N GLU A 95 6.91 9.74 16.17
CA GLU A 95 5.56 9.29 15.86
C GLU A 95 4.84 10.26 14.90
N GLY A 96 5.36 11.48 14.69
CA GLY A 96 4.71 12.52 13.89
C GLY A 96 3.40 13.01 14.53
N TYR A 97 3.40 13.16 15.86
CA TYR A 97 2.25 13.67 16.61
C TYR A 97 2.13 15.18 16.50
N GLN A 98 0.90 15.66 16.47
CA GLN A 98 0.59 17.09 16.51
C GLN A 98 0.72 17.64 17.94
N PRO A 99 0.83 18.97 18.13
CA PRO A 99 0.90 19.58 19.46
C PRO A 99 -0.26 19.16 20.38
N GLU A 100 -1.48 19.04 19.87
CA GLU A 100 -2.65 18.58 20.62
C GLU A 100 -2.49 17.14 21.13
N ASP A 101 -1.92 16.25 20.32
CA ASP A 101 -1.65 14.87 20.71
C ASP A 101 -0.66 14.83 21.89
N ILE A 102 0.38 15.66 21.84
CA ILE A 102 1.38 15.75 22.92
C ILE A 102 0.76 16.28 24.20
N ASP A 103 -0.14 17.25 24.12
CA ASP A 103 -0.84 17.76 25.31
C ASP A 103 -1.79 16.72 25.91
N ASN A 104 -2.43 15.90 25.08
CA ASN A 104 -3.22 14.77 25.52
C ASN A 104 -2.34 13.70 26.19
N VAL A 105 -1.18 13.38 25.61
CA VAL A 105 -0.21 12.45 26.21
C VAL A 105 0.29 12.96 27.56
N LYS A 106 0.56 14.25 27.73
CA LYS A 106 0.91 14.83 29.05
C LYS A 106 -0.18 14.58 30.08
N LYS A 107 -1.44 14.87 29.73
CA LYS A 107 -2.60 14.62 30.62
C LYS A 107 -2.72 13.13 30.98
N LEU A 108 -2.54 12.23 29.99
CA LEU A 108 -2.55 10.78 30.22
C LEU A 108 -1.48 10.35 31.22
N ARG A 109 -0.26 10.90 31.11
CA ARG A 109 0.85 10.64 32.04
C ARG A 109 0.59 11.15 33.46
N GLU A 110 -0.07 12.29 33.61
CA GLU A 110 -0.44 12.79 34.93
C GLU A 110 -1.48 11.87 35.60
N ILE A 111 -2.45 11.35 34.86
CA ILE A 111 -3.40 10.36 35.37
C ILE A 111 -2.67 9.06 35.72
N TYR A 112 -1.76 8.60 34.87
CA TYR A 112 -0.96 7.38 35.09
C TYR A 112 -0.14 7.40 36.38
N LYS A 113 0.39 8.58 36.76
CA LYS A 113 1.14 8.80 38.02
C LYS A 113 0.25 8.86 39.26
N GLY A 114 -1.05 8.94 39.09
CA GLY A 114 -2.02 9.01 40.19
C GLY A 114 -2.18 7.68 40.93
N ASN A 115 -3.05 7.68 41.94
CA ASN A 115 -3.36 6.51 42.78
C ASN A 115 -4.85 6.16 42.74
N ASP A 116 -5.59 6.70 41.78
CA ASP A 116 -7.03 6.44 41.62
C ASP A 116 -7.29 5.24 40.66
N LEU A 117 -8.55 4.89 40.50
CA LEU A 117 -8.94 3.77 39.64
C LEU A 117 -8.53 3.98 38.16
N ARG A 118 -8.46 5.22 37.68
CA ARG A 118 -8.02 5.54 36.32
C ARG A 118 -6.53 5.21 36.12
N ALA A 119 -5.71 5.54 37.12
CA ALA A 119 -4.29 5.16 37.12
C ALA A 119 -4.13 3.64 37.11
N ALA A 120 -4.87 2.93 37.96
CA ALA A 120 -4.85 1.47 38.02
C ALA A 120 -5.26 0.84 36.67
N VAL A 121 -6.29 1.37 36.02
CA VAL A 121 -6.71 0.94 34.68
C VAL A 121 -5.59 1.14 33.64
N LEU A 122 -4.89 2.27 33.67
CA LEU A 122 -3.78 2.52 32.73
C LEU A 122 -2.60 1.58 32.95
N HIS A 123 -2.27 1.28 34.20
CA HIS A 123 -1.20 0.33 34.54
C HIS A 123 -1.51 -1.08 34.04
N GLU A 124 -2.73 -1.56 34.23
CA GLU A 124 -3.11 -2.90 33.74
C GLU A 124 -3.30 -2.91 32.21
N ALA A 125 -3.80 -1.82 31.61
CA ALA A 125 -3.90 -1.69 30.17
C ALA A 125 -2.54 -1.73 29.47
N GLU A 126 -1.52 -1.10 30.06
CA GLU A 126 -0.15 -1.15 29.55
C GLU A 126 0.42 -2.57 29.56
N ARG A 127 0.13 -3.35 30.60
CA ARG A 127 0.56 -4.77 30.71
C ARG A 127 -0.10 -5.67 29.68
N LEU A 128 -1.35 -5.39 29.33
CA LEU A 128 -2.15 -6.20 28.42
C LEU A 128 -2.01 -5.76 26.95
N GLU A 129 -1.51 -4.55 26.70
CA GLU A 129 -1.27 -4.07 25.34
C GLU A 129 -0.37 -5.04 24.56
N GLY A 130 -0.73 -5.33 23.32
CA GLY A 130 -0.01 -6.27 22.45
C GLY A 130 -0.37 -7.74 22.67
N SER A 131 -1.07 -8.10 23.76
CA SER A 131 -1.56 -9.48 23.97
C SER A 131 -2.61 -9.85 22.92
N ILE A 132 -2.65 -11.12 22.53
CA ILE A 132 -3.65 -11.63 21.59
C ILE A 132 -5.03 -11.58 22.27
N ARG A 133 -5.98 -10.95 21.57
CA ARG A 133 -7.36 -10.80 22.01
C ARG A 133 -8.30 -11.78 21.31
N ASN A 134 -8.14 -11.95 20.03
CA ASN A 134 -8.95 -12.83 19.21
C ASN A 134 -8.17 -13.33 17.99
N THR A 135 -8.75 -14.32 17.33
CA THR A 135 -8.32 -14.78 16.01
C THR A 135 -9.34 -14.34 14.97
N GLY A 136 -8.88 -14.03 13.80
CA GLY A 136 -9.66 -13.75 12.60
C GLY A 136 -9.14 -14.56 11.42
N ILE A 137 -9.68 -14.25 10.25
CA ILE A 137 -9.27 -14.85 8.98
C ILE A 137 -8.66 -13.74 8.12
N HIS A 138 -7.53 -14.03 7.49
CA HIS A 138 -6.90 -13.12 6.53
C HIS A 138 -7.84 -12.85 5.35
N ALA A 139 -7.98 -11.58 4.98
CA ALA A 139 -8.98 -11.17 3.98
C ALA A 139 -8.75 -11.75 2.57
N ALA A 140 -7.49 -12.05 2.22
CA ALA A 140 -7.10 -12.43 0.86
C ALA A 140 -6.34 -13.77 0.79
N GLY A 141 -5.50 -14.07 1.80
CA GLY A 141 -4.55 -15.17 1.76
C GLY A 141 -5.22 -16.55 1.81
N ILE A 142 -4.89 -17.36 0.81
CA ILE A 142 -5.24 -18.78 0.71
C ILE A 142 -3.96 -19.60 0.69
N ILE A 143 -3.93 -20.68 1.45
CA ILE A 143 -2.84 -21.64 1.46
C ILE A 143 -3.19 -22.82 0.56
N ILE A 144 -2.22 -23.26 -0.23
CA ILE A 144 -2.25 -24.50 -0.99
C ILE A 144 -1.05 -25.34 -0.56
N ALA A 145 -1.31 -26.52 -0.01
CA ALA A 145 -0.30 -27.42 0.51
C ALA A 145 -0.04 -28.59 -0.45
N PRO A 146 1.16 -29.18 -0.43
CA PRO A 146 1.48 -30.35 -1.27
C PRO A 146 0.87 -31.64 -0.77
N SER A 147 0.46 -31.72 0.51
CA SER A 147 -0.20 -32.84 1.16
C SER A 147 -1.25 -32.33 2.15
N ASP A 148 -1.87 -33.23 2.93
CA ASP A 148 -2.78 -32.86 4.00
C ASP A 148 -2.14 -31.85 4.97
N LEU A 149 -2.80 -30.73 5.18
CA LEU A 149 -2.31 -29.63 6.04
C LEU A 149 -2.05 -30.06 7.47
N THR A 150 -2.80 -31.05 7.97
CA THR A 150 -2.63 -31.54 9.35
C THR A 150 -1.32 -32.30 9.56
N GLU A 151 -0.66 -32.75 8.48
CA GLU A 151 0.68 -33.33 8.52
C GLU A 151 1.78 -32.26 8.57
N ILE A 152 1.46 -31.02 8.16
CA ILE A 152 2.42 -29.92 8.04
C ILE A 152 2.30 -28.96 9.21
N MET A 153 1.08 -28.60 9.60
CA MET A 153 0.81 -27.61 10.63
C MET A 153 -0.53 -27.80 11.32
N PRO A 154 -0.71 -27.27 12.56
CA PRO A 154 -2.01 -27.25 13.21
C PRO A 154 -3.01 -26.40 12.42
N VAL A 155 -4.24 -26.89 12.34
CA VAL A 155 -5.38 -26.19 11.72
C VAL A 155 -6.52 -26.05 12.72
N ALA A 156 -7.41 -25.12 12.46
CA ALA A 156 -8.60 -24.87 13.24
C ALA A 156 -9.83 -24.68 12.34
N THR A 157 -11.00 -24.74 12.92
CA THR A 157 -12.25 -24.31 12.26
C THR A 157 -12.56 -22.86 12.65
N ALA A 158 -13.23 -22.12 11.78
CA ALA A 158 -13.76 -20.80 12.07
C ALA A 158 -15.27 -20.76 11.79
N LYS A 159 -15.99 -19.95 12.55
CA LYS A 159 -17.45 -19.83 12.50
C LYS A 159 -17.98 -19.52 11.09
N ASP A 160 -17.24 -18.68 10.36
CA ASP A 160 -17.67 -18.14 9.07
C ASP A 160 -16.89 -18.77 7.89
N SER A 161 -16.26 -19.92 8.08
CA SER A 161 -15.49 -20.61 7.05
C SER A 161 -15.84 -22.10 6.98
N THR A 162 -15.97 -22.63 5.76
CA THR A 162 -16.06 -24.07 5.48
C THR A 162 -14.70 -24.72 5.29
N LEU A 163 -13.63 -23.91 5.16
CA LEU A 163 -12.26 -24.35 5.01
C LEU A 163 -11.56 -24.40 6.36
N TRP A 164 -10.49 -25.19 6.42
CA TRP A 164 -9.50 -25.08 7.49
C TRP A 164 -8.97 -23.65 7.60
N VAL A 165 -8.64 -23.23 8.80
CA VAL A 165 -7.88 -22.01 9.08
C VAL A 165 -6.56 -22.43 9.70
N THR A 166 -5.44 -21.94 9.18
CA THR A 166 -4.12 -22.25 9.74
C THR A 166 -3.98 -21.67 11.14
N GLN A 167 -3.15 -22.28 12.01
CA GLN A 167 -2.78 -21.70 13.29
C GLN A 167 -1.41 -20.98 13.24
N ILE A 168 -0.78 -20.95 12.06
CA ILE A 168 0.44 -20.19 11.76
C ILE A 168 0.04 -18.94 10.98
N GLU A 169 0.57 -17.80 11.41
CA GLU A 169 0.32 -16.48 10.82
C GLU A 169 0.98 -16.32 9.45
N GLY A 170 0.37 -15.48 8.59
CA GLY A 170 0.81 -15.26 7.22
C GLY A 170 2.24 -14.74 7.05
N SER A 171 2.78 -14.03 8.05
CA SER A 171 4.15 -13.49 8.02
C SER A 171 5.25 -14.58 8.03
N VAL A 172 4.96 -15.76 8.57
CA VAL A 172 5.92 -16.87 8.73
C VAL A 172 5.44 -18.18 8.10
N ILE A 173 4.24 -18.19 7.52
CA ILE A 173 3.60 -19.43 7.06
C ILE A 173 4.35 -20.13 5.92
N GLU A 174 5.06 -19.38 5.09
CA GLU A 174 5.86 -19.94 4.00
C GLU A 174 7.06 -20.77 4.51
N GLU A 175 7.54 -20.49 5.72
CA GLU A 175 8.61 -21.27 6.36
C GLU A 175 8.16 -22.70 6.70
N ALA A 176 6.85 -22.93 6.80
CA ALA A 176 6.27 -24.26 6.96
C ALA A 176 6.24 -25.08 5.66
N GLY A 177 6.63 -24.51 4.52
CA GLY A 177 6.72 -25.20 3.23
C GLY A 177 5.43 -25.22 2.42
N VAL A 178 4.49 -24.33 2.69
CA VAL A 178 3.24 -24.19 1.95
C VAL A 178 3.27 -22.96 1.03
N LEU A 179 2.45 -22.98 -0.02
CA LEU A 179 2.30 -21.87 -0.95
C LEU A 179 1.20 -20.94 -0.47
N LYS A 180 1.55 -19.65 -0.27
CA LYS A 180 0.59 -18.58 -0.03
C LYS A 180 0.20 -17.94 -1.37
N MET A 181 -1.09 -17.80 -1.60
CA MET A 181 -1.65 -17.04 -2.72
C MET A 181 -2.64 -16.01 -2.18
N ASP A 182 -2.49 -14.75 -2.59
CA ASP A 182 -3.41 -13.69 -2.18
C ASP A 182 -4.50 -13.49 -3.25
N PHE A 183 -5.72 -13.89 -2.91
CA PHE A 183 -6.93 -13.70 -3.73
C PHE A 183 -7.70 -12.50 -3.21
N LEU A 184 -7.40 -11.32 -3.75
CA LEU A 184 -8.03 -10.07 -3.34
C LEU A 184 -9.38 -9.88 -4.04
N GLY A 185 -10.41 -9.58 -3.27
CA GLY A 185 -11.68 -9.11 -3.81
C GLY A 185 -11.60 -7.61 -4.10
N LEU A 186 -11.69 -7.22 -5.36
CA LEU A 186 -11.65 -5.84 -5.80
C LEU A 186 -13.02 -5.39 -6.33
N LYS A 187 -13.72 -4.58 -5.52
CA LYS A 187 -15.07 -4.07 -5.84
C LYS A 187 -15.15 -3.37 -7.20
N THR A 188 -14.09 -2.69 -7.62
CA THR A 188 -14.03 -1.99 -8.89
C THR A 188 -14.27 -2.94 -10.08
N LEU A 189 -13.80 -4.18 -9.99
CA LEU A 189 -14.05 -5.19 -11.03
C LEU A 189 -15.53 -5.57 -11.10
N SER A 190 -16.22 -5.69 -9.96
CA SER A 190 -17.67 -5.90 -9.92
C SER A 190 -18.45 -4.71 -10.48
N ILE A 191 -18.01 -3.47 -10.17
CA ILE A 191 -18.59 -2.24 -10.75
C ILE A 191 -18.47 -2.24 -12.28
N LEU A 192 -17.29 -2.55 -12.81
CA LEU A 192 -17.07 -2.63 -14.26
C LEU A 192 -17.98 -3.67 -14.90
N LYS A 193 -18.07 -4.86 -14.31
CA LYS A 193 -18.93 -5.93 -14.80
C LYS A 193 -20.40 -5.49 -14.87
N THR A 194 -20.92 -4.93 -13.77
CA THR A 194 -22.30 -4.42 -13.73
C THR A 194 -22.51 -3.29 -14.74
N ALA A 195 -21.55 -2.37 -14.88
CA ALA A 195 -21.65 -1.28 -15.87
C ALA A 195 -21.73 -1.83 -17.31
N LEU A 196 -20.90 -2.82 -17.65
CA LEU A 196 -20.93 -3.47 -18.97
C LEU A 196 -22.28 -4.17 -19.25
N GLU A 197 -22.85 -4.84 -18.23
CA GLU A 197 -24.17 -5.46 -18.32
C GLU A 197 -25.27 -4.42 -18.57
N LEU A 198 -25.25 -3.28 -17.85
CA LEU A 198 -26.19 -2.18 -18.04
C LEU A 198 -26.05 -1.54 -19.43
N ILE A 199 -24.83 -1.34 -19.92
CA ILE A 199 -24.58 -0.81 -21.26
C ILE A 199 -25.14 -1.76 -22.32
N LYS A 200 -24.90 -3.05 -22.18
CA LYS A 200 -25.46 -4.06 -23.09
C LYS A 200 -26.98 -4.06 -23.07
N GLN A 201 -27.58 -3.98 -21.88
CA GLN A 201 -29.03 -3.95 -21.72
C GLN A 201 -29.66 -2.69 -22.32
N ASN A 202 -29.08 -1.53 -22.09
CA ASN A 202 -29.68 -0.25 -22.49
C ASN A 202 -29.39 0.12 -23.96
N HIS A 203 -28.22 -0.26 -24.47
CA HIS A 203 -27.74 0.18 -25.78
C HIS A 203 -27.52 -0.98 -26.77
N GLY A 204 -27.60 -2.24 -26.34
CA GLY A 204 -27.29 -3.39 -27.17
C GLY A 204 -25.81 -3.53 -27.55
N ILE A 205 -24.92 -2.76 -26.89
CA ILE A 205 -23.49 -2.70 -27.19
C ILE A 205 -22.74 -3.63 -26.21
N THR A 206 -21.87 -4.47 -26.77
CA THR A 206 -20.91 -5.24 -26.00
C THR A 206 -19.55 -4.60 -26.09
N ILE A 207 -18.97 -4.21 -24.97
CA ILE A 207 -17.65 -3.60 -24.88
C ILE A 207 -16.68 -4.64 -24.31
N ASP A 208 -15.56 -4.83 -25.00
CA ASP A 208 -14.40 -5.53 -24.49
C ASP A 208 -13.41 -4.49 -23.93
N LEU A 209 -13.24 -4.49 -22.63
CA LEU A 209 -12.36 -3.52 -21.94
C LEU A 209 -10.88 -3.70 -22.31
N ASP A 210 -10.47 -4.87 -22.77
CA ASP A 210 -9.09 -5.12 -23.21
C ASP A 210 -8.80 -4.52 -24.60
N LEU A 211 -9.84 -4.15 -25.33
CA LEU A 211 -9.75 -3.56 -26.69
C LEU A 211 -10.02 -2.05 -26.74
N ILE A 212 -10.27 -1.40 -25.61
CA ILE A 212 -10.49 0.07 -25.61
C ILE A 212 -9.19 0.80 -25.95
N PRO A 213 -9.26 1.90 -26.73
CA PRO A 213 -8.08 2.69 -27.07
C PRO A 213 -7.52 3.41 -25.85
N LEU A 214 -6.20 3.32 -25.62
CA LEU A 214 -5.52 3.97 -24.50
C LEU A 214 -5.16 5.44 -24.77
N ASP A 215 -5.65 6.00 -25.86
CA ASP A 215 -5.49 7.39 -26.30
C ASP A 215 -6.83 8.10 -26.53
N ASP A 216 -7.92 7.58 -25.93
CA ASP A 216 -9.25 8.16 -26.08
C ASP A 216 -9.33 9.57 -25.51
N ALA A 217 -9.57 10.54 -26.43
CA ALA A 217 -9.61 11.97 -26.07
C ALA A 217 -10.69 12.31 -25.05
N LYS A 218 -11.84 11.63 -25.07
CA LYS A 218 -12.94 11.87 -24.14
C LYS A 218 -12.58 11.43 -22.73
N THR A 219 -11.90 10.31 -22.60
CA THR A 219 -11.38 9.81 -21.33
C THR A 219 -10.32 10.74 -20.76
N PHE A 220 -9.31 11.15 -21.55
CA PHE A 220 -8.31 12.10 -21.08
C PHE A 220 -8.89 13.46 -20.71
N ASN A 221 -9.91 13.94 -21.44
CA ASN A 221 -10.59 15.19 -21.09
C ASN A 221 -11.23 15.10 -19.70
N LEU A 222 -11.83 13.96 -19.33
CA LEU A 222 -12.36 13.72 -17.98
C LEU A 222 -11.26 13.83 -16.93
N TYR A 223 -10.08 13.22 -17.15
CA TYR A 223 -8.93 13.35 -16.25
C TYR A 223 -8.43 14.79 -16.18
N GLN A 224 -8.31 15.50 -17.30
CA GLN A 224 -7.82 16.88 -17.36
C GLN A 224 -8.73 17.87 -16.62
N ARG A 225 -10.05 17.62 -16.57
CA ARG A 225 -11.00 18.40 -15.78
C ARG A 225 -11.03 17.99 -14.30
N GLY A 226 -10.38 16.86 -13.94
CA GLY A 226 -10.43 16.31 -12.60
C GLY A 226 -11.82 15.80 -12.20
N GLU A 227 -12.66 15.44 -13.16
CA GLU A 227 -14.01 14.90 -12.92
C GLU A 227 -13.98 13.39 -12.66
N THR A 228 -13.10 12.96 -11.77
CA THR A 228 -12.72 11.57 -11.54
C THR A 228 -13.36 10.96 -10.28
N ASN A 229 -14.47 11.53 -9.80
CA ASN A 229 -15.26 10.93 -8.74
C ASN A 229 -15.70 9.52 -9.15
N ALA A 230 -15.59 8.58 -8.23
CA ALA A 230 -15.90 7.17 -8.42
C ALA A 230 -15.02 6.45 -9.46
N THR A 231 -13.94 7.04 -9.94
CA THR A 231 -12.93 6.34 -10.74
C THR A 231 -11.90 5.68 -9.83
N PHE A 232 -11.41 4.53 -10.22
CA PHE A 232 -10.44 3.79 -9.41
C PHE A 232 -9.14 4.58 -9.23
N GLN A 233 -8.69 4.74 -7.98
CA GLN A 233 -7.43 5.37 -7.58
C GLN A 233 -7.27 6.88 -7.87
N PHE A 234 -8.17 7.52 -8.59
CA PHE A 234 -8.02 8.92 -9.02
C PHE A 234 -9.10 9.86 -8.47
N GLU A 235 -9.91 9.41 -7.51
CA GLU A 235 -11.09 10.13 -7.04
C GLU A 235 -10.86 11.15 -5.91
N SER A 236 -9.73 11.07 -5.19
CA SER A 236 -9.50 11.97 -4.07
C SER A 236 -9.34 13.43 -4.52
N VAL A 237 -9.81 14.37 -3.67
CA VAL A 237 -9.76 15.82 -3.96
C VAL A 237 -8.32 16.29 -4.27
N GLY A 238 -7.32 15.77 -3.55
CA GLY A 238 -5.92 16.08 -3.81
C GLY A 238 -5.44 15.56 -5.16
N MET A 239 -5.82 14.34 -5.53
CA MET A 239 -5.49 13.78 -6.84
C MET A 239 -6.18 14.59 -7.97
N GLN A 240 -7.45 14.95 -7.82
CA GLN A 240 -8.18 15.76 -8.80
C GLN A 240 -7.53 17.12 -9.05
N LYS A 241 -7.00 17.75 -7.98
CA LYS A 241 -6.23 19.00 -8.11
C LYS A 241 -4.99 18.79 -8.97
N HIS A 242 -4.20 17.76 -8.69
CA HIS A 242 -3.01 17.45 -9.46
C HIS A 242 -3.32 17.10 -10.92
N LEU A 243 -4.42 16.39 -11.18
CA LEU A 243 -4.85 16.06 -12.55
C LEU A 243 -5.20 17.31 -13.37
N ARG A 244 -5.85 18.30 -12.77
CA ARG A 244 -6.14 19.59 -13.43
C ARG A 244 -4.89 20.37 -13.81
N ASP A 245 -3.86 20.29 -12.98
CA ASP A 245 -2.57 20.95 -13.20
C ASP A 245 -1.72 20.15 -14.21
N LEU A 246 -1.70 18.83 -14.11
CA LEU A 246 -0.95 17.91 -14.98
C LEU A 246 -1.51 17.87 -16.40
N LYS A 247 -2.84 17.89 -16.56
CA LYS A 247 -3.54 17.69 -17.83
C LYS A 247 -3.00 16.47 -18.58
N PRO A 248 -3.18 15.26 -18.03
CA PRO A 248 -2.64 14.05 -18.65
C PRO A 248 -3.22 13.88 -20.07
N ASP A 249 -2.37 13.50 -21.01
CA ASP A 249 -2.70 13.28 -22.42
C ASP A 249 -2.19 11.96 -22.95
N LYS A 250 -1.50 11.19 -22.12
CA LYS A 250 -1.01 9.85 -22.44
C LYS A 250 -1.10 8.93 -21.23
N PHE A 251 -1.24 7.63 -21.51
CA PHE A 251 -1.40 6.62 -20.47
C PHE A 251 -0.21 6.57 -19.48
N ALA A 252 1.01 6.84 -19.96
CA ALA A 252 2.20 6.93 -19.12
C ALA A 252 2.08 7.96 -17.98
N ASP A 253 1.36 9.05 -18.18
CA ASP A 253 1.12 10.05 -17.15
C ASP A 253 0.27 9.49 -15.99
N LEU A 254 -0.71 8.64 -16.31
CA LEU A 254 -1.56 7.99 -15.30
C LEU A 254 -0.77 6.95 -14.50
N ILE A 255 0.11 6.18 -15.15
CA ILE A 255 0.99 5.24 -14.49
C ILE A 255 1.89 5.97 -13.48
N ALA A 256 2.50 7.07 -13.91
CA ALA A 256 3.39 7.86 -13.05
C ALA A 256 2.63 8.50 -11.88
N MET A 257 1.45 9.06 -12.11
CA MET A 257 0.64 9.67 -11.04
C MET A 257 0.18 8.65 -10.01
N ASN A 258 -0.19 7.44 -10.42
CA ASN A 258 -0.51 6.36 -9.50
C ASN A 258 0.69 6.01 -8.59
N ALA A 259 1.89 6.00 -9.13
CA ALA A 259 3.11 5.73 -8.38
C ALA A 259 3.52 6.90 -7.46
N LEU A 260 3.34 8.15 -7.90
CA LEU A 260 3.78 9.35 -7.19
C LEU A 260 2.82 9.81 -6.09
N TYR A 261 1.50 9.60 -6.25
CA TYR A 261 0.51 10.10 -5.31
C TYR A 261 0.44 9.25 -4.03
N ARG A 262 1.50 9.31 -3.23
CA ARG A 262 1.66 8.61 -1.94
C ARG A 262 2.52 9.47 -1.00
N PRO A 263 2.38 9.32 0.32
CA PRO A 263 3.28 9.99 1.27
C PRO A 263 4.76 9.72 0.91
N GLY A 264 5.54 10.78 0.78
CA GLY A 264 6.92 10.75 0.32
C GLY A 264 7.07 11.20 -1.12
N PRO A 265 6.80 10.36 -2.14
CA PRO A 265 7.04 10.75 -3.54
C PRO A 265 6.09 11.83 -4.06
N MET A 266 5.00 12.10 -3.37
CA MET A 266 4.07 13.21 -3.68
C MET A 266 4.78 14.57 -3.76
N ALA A 267 5.91 14.75 -3.06
CA ALA A 267 6.71 15.97 -3.14
C ALA A 267 7.30 16.23 -4.54
N TYR A 268 7.43 15.20 -5.38
CA TYR A 268 7.94 15.32 -6.74
C TYR A 268 6.88 15.64 -7.79
N ILE A 269 5.59 15.59 -7.44
CA ILE A 269 4.50 15.88 -8.38
C ILE A 269 4.58 17.27 -8.98
N PRO A 270 4.89 18.35 -8.23
CA PRO A 270 5.06 19.67 -8.83
C PRO A 270 6.14 19.70 -9.91
N ASN A 271 7.31 19.11 -9.67
CA ASN A 271 8.39 19.04 -10.66
C ASN A 271 7.96 18.22 -11.89
N PHE A 272 7.26 17.09 -11.67
CA PHE A 272 6.72 16.27 -12.77
C PHE A 272 5.80 17.10 -13.67
N ILE A 273 4.90 17.89 -13.08
CA ILE A 273 3.96 18.77 -13.79
C ILE A 273 4.73 19.86 -14.55
N GLU A 274 5.64 20.59 -13.88
CA GLU A 274 6.41 21.67 -14.48
C GLU A 274 7.27 21.20 -15.67
N ARG A 275 7.90 20.04 -15.54
CA ARG A 275 8.73 19.43 -16.59
C ARG A 275 7.88 18.93 -17.76
N LYS A 276 6.74 18.28 -17.49
CA LYS A 276 5.79 17.89 -18.56
C LYS A 276 5.39 19.09 -19.43
N HIS A 277 5.11 20.24 -18.82
CA HIS A 277 4.69 21.44 -19.53
C HIS A 277 5.84 22.31 -20.04
N GLY A 278 7.10 21.87 -19.89
CA GLY A 278 8.27 22.58 -20.37
C GLY A 278 8.61 23.86 -19.58
N ARG A 279 8.02 24.03 -18.40
CA ARG A 279 8.28 25.19 -17.52
C ARG A 279 9.52 24.99 -16.62
N GLU A 280 9.91 23.75 -16.40
CA GLU A 280 11.17 23.37 -15.75
C GLU A 280 12.04 22.57 -16.71
N LEU A 281 13.32 22.90 -16.80
CA LEU A 281 14.28 22.20 -17.67
C LEU A 281 14.60 20.81 -17.09
N ILE A 282 14.50 19.78 -17.91
CA ILE A 282 14.91 18.42 -17.55
C ILE A 282 16.44 18.35 -17.66
N LYS A 283 17.09 17.96 -16.57
CA LYS A 283 18.52 17.72 -16.50
C LYS A 283 18.79 16.27 -16.12
N TYR A 284 19.68 15.62 -16.86
CA TYR A 284 20.15 14.28 -16.58
C TYR A 284 21.59 14.36 -16.07
N ASP A 285 21.91 13.67 -14.99
CA ASP A 285 23.29 13.62 -14.46
C ASP A 285 24.24 12.92 -15.42
N LEU A 286 23.74 11.91 -16.14
CA LEU A 286 24.43 11.22 -17.23
C LEU A 286 23.51 11.16 -18.45
N THR A 287 24.04 11.37 -19.65
CA THR A 287 23.25 11.37 -20.91
C THR A 287 22.49 10.05 -21.10
N VAL A 288 23.09 8.92 -20.69
CA VAL A 288 22.45 7.59 -20.79
C VAL A 288 21.16 7.48 -19.99
N MET A 289 20.94 8.34 -18.99
CA MET A 289 19.74 8.32 -18.17
C MET A 289 18.50 8.82 -18.92
N GLU A 290 18.68 9.65 -19.97
CA GLU A 290 17.58 10.17 -20.78
C GLU A 290 16.73 9.05 -21.39
N GLU A 291 17.38 8.02 -21.93
CA GLU A 291 16.70 6.89 -22.57
C GLU A 291 15.70 6.17 -21.64
N ILE A 292 16.00 6.15 -20.33
CA ILE A 292 15.20 5.42 -19.34
C ILE A 292 14.25 6.35 -18.58
N LEU A 293 14.64 7.60 -18.34
CA LEU A 293 13.89 8.55 -17.53
C LEU A 293 13.05 9.54 -18.34
N SER A 294 13.13 9.55 -19.66
CA SER A 294 12.37 10.49 -20.50
C SER A 294 10.85 10.37 -20.33
N ASP A 295 10.34 9.14 -20.17
CA ASP A 295 8.91 8.88 -19.93
C ASP A 295 8.37 9.47 -18.62
N THR A 296 9.27 9.73 -17.66
CA THR A 296 8.96 10.31 -16.36
C THR A 296 9.61 11.69 -16.17
N TYR A 297 9.91 12.39 -17.28
CA TYR A 297 10.47 13.74 -17.30
C TYR A 297 11.73 13.89 -16.42
N GLY A 298 12.61 12.89 -16.47
CA GLY A 298 13.86 12.87 -15.72
C GLY A 298 13.72 12.57 -14.22
N ILE A 299 12.55 12.21 -13.75
CA ILE A 299 12.31 11.82 -12.35
C ILE A 299 12.36 10.30 -12.25
N THR A 300 13.14 9.80 -11.29
CA THR A 300 13.13 8.37 -10.96
C THR A 300 11.86 8.06 -10.17
N VAL A 301 10.97 7.24 -10.75
CA VAL A 301 9.66 6.87 -10.19
C VAL A 301 9.59 5.38 -9.89
N TYR A 302 10.19 4.54 -10.75
CA TYR A 302 10.01 3.10 -10.70
C TYR A 302 11.29 2.37 -10.32
N GLN A 303 11.14 1.27 -9.60
CA GLN A 303 12.24 0.35 -9.28
C GLN A 303 12.94 -0.16 -10.55
N GLU A 304 12.17 -0.43 -11.59
CA GLU A 304 12.66 -0.91 -12.88
C GLU A 304 13.59 0.10 -13.57
N GLN A 305 13.37 1.40 -13.35
CA GLN A 305 14.28 2.44 -13.87
C GLN A 305 15.67 2.32 -13.24
N VAL A 306 15.74 2.13 -11.91
CA VAL A 306 17.02 1.93 -11.21
C VAL A 306 17.69 0.63 -11.67
N MET A 307 16.94 -0.45 -11.85
CA MET A 307 17.46 -1.72 -12.35
C MET A 307 18.07 -1.57 -13.74
N LEU A 308 17.37 -0.91 -14.67
CA LEU A 308 17.85 -0.68 -16.02
C LEU A 308 19.06 0.26 -16.05
N LEU A 309 19.03 1.33 -15.25
CA LEU A 309 20.13 2.28 -15.14
C LEU A 309 21.39 1.61 -14.57
N SER A 310 21.26 0.76 -13.55
CA SER A 310 22.41 0.03 -12.98
C SER A 310 23.07 -0.89 -14.01
N GLN A 311 22.26 -1.53 -14.87
CA GLN A 311 22.78 -2.35 -15.97
C GLN A 311 23.49 -1.49 -17.03
N LYS A 312 22.86 -0.39 -17.46
CA LYS A 312 23.44 0.47 -18.52
C LYS A 312 24.65 1.25 -18.09
N ILE A 313 24.63 1.81 -16.88
CA ILE A 313 25.71 2.67 -16.36
C ILE A 313 26.88 1.80 -15.90
N ALA A 314 26.64 0.78 -15.08
CA ALA A 314 27.66 0.02 -14.39
C ALA A 314 27.88 -1.42 -14.89
N GLY A 315 27.09 -1.86 -15.88
CA GLY A 315 27.19 -3.21 -16.40
C GLY A 315 26.68 -4.30 -15.45
N PHE A 316 25.76 -3.98 -14.56
CA PHE A 316 25.14 -4.97 -13.68
C PHE A 316 24.43 -6.04 -14.50
N THR A 317 24.52 -7.27 -14.04
CA THR A 317 23.69 -8.34 -14.57
C THR A 317 22.23 -8.13 -14.13
N LYS A 318 21.29 -8.82 -14.77
CA LYS A 318 19.88 -8.83 -14.31
C LYS A 318 19.75 -9.30 -12.86
N GLY A 319 20.59 -10.26 -12.45
CA GLY A 319 20.65 -10.75 -11.07
C GLY A 319 21.14 -9.69 -10.09
N ASP A 320 22.23 -8.98 -10.42
CA ASP A 320 22.73 -7.88 -9.59
C ASP A 320 21.67 -6.77 -9.44
N ALA A 321 21.01 -6.40 -10.52
CA ALA A 321 19.96 -5.39 -10.50
C ALA A 321 18.77 -5.80 -9.61
N ASP A 322 18.37 -7.08 -9.60
CA ASP A 322 17.33 -7.57 -8.69
C ASP A 322 17.80 -7.60 -7.23
N VAL A 323 19.04 -7.96 -6.97
CA VAL A 323 19.62 -7.85 -5.60
C VAL A 323 19.64 -6.40 -5.15
N LEU A 324 20.00 -5.44 -6.01
CA LEU A 324 19.95 -4.00 -5.71
C LEU A 324 18.54 -3.58 -5.34
N ARG A 325 17.54 -3.92 -6.15
CA ARG A 325 16.12 -3.64 -5.89
C ARG A 325 15.67 -4.15 -4.53
N LYS A 326 15.99 -5.42 -4.22
CA LYS A 326 15.64 -6.04 -2.94
C LYS A 326 16.33 -5.38 -1.75
N ALA A 327 17.62 -5.07 -1.90
CA ALA A 327 18.43 -4.42 -0.86
C ALA A 327 17.91 -3.00 -0.56
N MET A 328 17.51 -2.26 -1.60
CA MET A 328 16.89 -0.95 -1.47
C MET A 328 15.54 -1.04 -0.74
N GLY A 329 14.65 -1.92 -1.17
CA GLY A 329 13.32 -2.09 -0.57
C GLY A 329 13.38 -2.53 0.90
N LYS A 330 14.35 -3.38 1.27
CA LYS A 330 14.56 -3.88 2.65
C LYS A 330 15.55 -3.04 3.47
N LYS A 331 16.08 -1.94 2.92
CA LYS A 331 17.06 -1.05 3.57
C LYS A 331 18.29 -1.79 4.14
N GLN A 332 18.80 -2.77 3.41
CA GLN A 332 19.94 -3.61 3.81
C GLN A 332 21.26 -2.87 3.58
N LYS A 333 21.65 -2.01 4.53
CA LYS A 333 22.81 -1.12 4.40
C LYS A 333 24.11 -1.85 4.01
N SER A 334 24.42 -2.97 4.63
CA SER A 334 25.66 -3.71 4.34
C SER A 334 25.72 -4.27 2.92
N VAL A 335 24.57 -4.60 2.33
CA VAL A 335 24.46 -5.04 0.93
C VAL A 335 24.59 -3.84 0.01
N LEU A 336 23.92 -2.73 0.33
CA LEU A 336 23.98 -1.48 -0.46
C LEU A 336 25.40 -0.92 -0.51
N ASP A 337 26.15 -0.90 0.59
CA ASP A 337 27.54 -0.41 0.62
C ASP A 337 28.45 -1.24 -0.31
N LYS A 338 28.30 -2.57 -0.34
CA LYS A 338 29.03 -3.44 -1.27
C LYS A 338 28.63 -3.18 -2.72
N MET A 339 27.35 -3.02 -2.99
CA MET A 339 26.85 -2.78 -4.34
C MET A 339 27.23 -1.39 -4.84
N LYS A 340 27.35 -0.38 -3.96
CA LYS A 340 27.87 0.95 -4.29
C LYS A 340 29.29 0.86 -4.89
N ALA A 341 30.18 0.13 -4.23
CA ALA A 341 31.53 -0.06 -4.71
C ALA A 341 31.57 -0.75 -6.09
N GLN A 342 30.73 -1.79 -6.29
CA GLN A 342 30.57 -2.47 -7.57
C GLN A 342 30.01 -1.53 -8.64
N PHE A 343 29.00 -0.72 -8.31
CA PHE A 343 28.39 0.26 -9.21
C PHE A 343 29.41 1.28 -9.69
N VAL A 344 30.10 1.94 -8.75
CA VAL A 344 31.10 2.98 -9.08
C VAL A 344 32.21 2.40 -9.95
N SER A 345 32.78 1.25 -9.55
CA SER A 345 33.88 0.64 -10.31
C SER A 345 33.44 0.20 -11.73
N GLY A 346 32.26 -0.40 -11.87
CA GLY A 346 31.70 -0.78 -13.17
C GLY A 346 31.40 0.42 -14.05
N ALA A 347 30.85 1.48 -13.51
CA ALA A 347 30.50 2.69 -14.24
C ALA A 347 31.75 3.49 -14.68
N VAL A 348 32.78 3.58 -13.84
CA VAL A 348 34.07 4.21 -14.22
C VAL A 348 34.72 3.42 -15.36
N LYS A 349 34.68 2.09 -15.31
CA LYS A 349 35.15 1.22 -16.41
C LYS A 349 34.41 1.48 -17.71
N ASN A 350 33.14 1.86 -17.65
CA ASN A 350 32.31 2.21 -18.80
C ASN A 350 32.47 3.70 -19.21
N GLY A 351 33.43 4.43 -18.62
CA GLY A 351 33.77 5.80 -19.01
C GLY A 351 32.96 6.91 -18.34
N HIS A 352 32.22 6.61 -17.27
CA HIS A 352 31.44 7.62 -16.55
C HIS A 352 32.29 8.31 -15.46
N PRO A 353 32.13 9.62 -15.21
CA PRO A 353 32.91 10.38 -14.23
C PRO A 353 32.49 10.04 -12.79
N GLU A 354 33.46 9.69 -11.96
CA GLU A 354 33.26 9.18 -10.59
C GLU A 354 32.48 10.14 -9.68
N ASN A 355 32.76 11.45 -9.78
CA ASN A 355 32.07 12.47 -8.97
C ASN A 355 30.56 12.54 -9.21
N VAL A 356 30.10 12.20 -10.40
CA VAL A 356 28.66 12.14 -10.74
C VAL A 356 28.03 10.86 -10.22
N LEU A 357 28.78 9.75 -10.21
CA LEU A 357 28.30 8.45 -9.77
C LEU A 357 27.95 8.41 -8.28
N GLU A 358 28.72 9.11 -7.46
CA GLU A 358 28.43 9.26 -6.02
C GLU A 358 27.08 9.95 -5.80
N LYS A 359 26.81 11.02 -6.57
CA LYS A 359 25.53 11.72 -6.52
C LYS A 359 24.39 10.80 -6.97
N VAL A 360 24.53 10.12 -8.11
CA VAL A 360 23.48 9.20 -8.63
C VAL A 360 23.15 8.12 -7.60
N TRP A 361 24.15 7.55 -6.96
CA TRP A 361 23.92 6.53 -5.94
C TRP A 361 23.19 7.11 -4.71
N THR A 362 23.59 8.27 -4.24
CA THR A 362 22.94 8.95 -3.11
C THR A 362 21.46 9.27 -3.42
N ASP A 363 21.19 9.72 -4.63
CA ASP A 363 19.82 9.98 -5.09
C ASP A 363 19.00 8.68 -5.13
N TRP A 364 19.59 7.53 -5.53
CA TRP A 364 18.94 6.23 -5.48
C TRP A 364 18.68 5.73 -4.06
N GLU A 365 19.60 5.95 -3.12
CA GLU A 365 19.38 5.60 -1.71
C GLU A 365 18.21 6.39 -1.11
N ALA A 366 18.09 7.68 -1.44
CA ALA A 366 16.96 8.51 -1.05
C ALA A 366 15.66 8.02 -1.72
N PHE A 367 15.71 7.72 -3.02
CA PHE A 367 14.59 7.19 -3.80
C PHE A 367 14.12 5.81 -3.30
N ALA A 368 15.01 4.97 -2.79
CA ALA A 368 14.69 3.62 -2.29
C ALA A 368 13.54 3.61 -1.27
N GLN A 369 13.33 4.73 -0.56
CA GLN A 369 12.23 4.85 0.41
C GLN A 369 10.85 4.98 -0.25
N TYR A 370 10.80 5.34 -1.53
CA TYR A 370 9.57 5.66 -2.28
C TYR A 370 9.42 4.86 -3.57
N ALA A 371 10.42 4.04 -3.90
CA ALA A 371 10.44 3.24 -5.12
C ALA A 371 9.14 2.44 -5.30
N PHE A 372 8.61 2.43 -6.53
CA PHE A 372 7.38 1.74 -6.85
C PHE A 372 7.59 0.74 -7.99
N ASN A 373 6.84 -0.37 -7.95
CA ASN A 373 6.85 -1.34 -9.02
C ASN A 373 6.03 -0.80 -10.22
N LYS A 374 6.66 -0.70 -11.39
CA LYS A 374 6.01 -0.17 -12.60
C LYS A 374 4.87 -1.06 -13.07
N SER A 375 5.04 -2.38 -12.99
CA SER A 375 4.02 -3.34 -13.43
C SER A 375 2.74 -3.19 -12.59
N HIS A 376 2.87 -3.11 -11.27
CA HIS A 376 1.73 -2.83 -10.40
C HIS A 376 1.05 -1.50 -10.74
N SER A 377 1.83 -0.42 -10.88
CA SER A 377 1.27 0.88 -11.25
C SER A 377 0.58 0.87 -12.60
N THR A 378 1.11 0.12 -13.57
CA THR A 378 0.52 -0.04 -14.90
C THR A 378 -0.83 -0.74 -14.83
N CYS A 379 -0.93 -1.86 -14.10
CA CYS A 379 -2.19 -2.59 -13.94
C CYS A 379 -3.27 -1.72 -13.27
N TYR A 380 -2.90 -1.00 -12.22
CA TYR A 380 -3.83 -0.11 -11.51
C TYR A 380 -4.24 1.12 -12.34
N ALA A 381 -3.31 1.70 -13.09
CA ALA A 381 -3.63 2.78 -14.04
C ALA A 381 -4.52 2.28 -15.19
N TYR A 382 -4.34 1.03 -15.63
CA TYR A 382 -5.17 0.43 -16.66
C TYR A 382 -6.61 0.24 -16.17
N LEU A 383 -6.78 -0.31 -14.98
CA LEU A 383 -8.08 -0.43 -14.35
C LEU A 383 -8.74 0.95 -14.12
N ALA A 384 -7.97 1.93 -13.66
CA ALA A 384 -8.44 3.31 -13.52
C ALA A 384 -8.92 3.89 -14.85
N TYR A 385 -8.15 3.68 -15.90
CA TYR A 385 -8.50 4.13 -17.24
C TYR A 385 -9.80 3.48 -17.76
N GLN A 386 -10.00 2.19 -17.53
CA GLN A 386 -11.24 1.48 -17.85
C GLN A 386 -12.45 2.10 -17.13
N THR A 387 -12.33 2.42 -15.83
CA THR A 387 -13.40 3.08 -15.07
C THR A 387 -13.69 4.48 -15.62
N ALA A 388 -12.67 5.25 -15.96
CA ALA A 388 -12.81 6.59 -16.53
C ALA A 388 -13.40 6.55 -17.95
N TYR A 389 -13.02 5.57 -18.76
CA TYR A 389 -13.57 5.38 -20.10
C TYR A 389 -15.08 5.11 -20.04
N LEU A 390 -15.54 4.18 -19.20
CA LEU A 390 -16.96 3.91 -19.03
C LEU A 390 -17.71 5.13 -18.47
N LYS A 391 -17.14 5.83 -17.51
CA LYS A 391 -17.72 7.07 -16.97
C LYS A 391 -17.83 8.16 -18.05
N ALA A 392 -16.82 8.32 -18.90
CA ALA A 392 -16.81 9.32 -19.96
C ALA A 392 -17.83 9.03 -21.06
N HIS A 393 -17.97 7.77 -21.46
CA HIS A 393 -18.82 7.35 -22.59
C HIS A 393 -20.23 6.96 -22.18
N TYR A 394 -20.40 6.36 -20.97
CA TYR A 394 -21.66 5.84 -20.44
C TYR A 394 -21.86 6.24 -18.97
N PRO A 395 -21.93 7.55 -18.68
CA PRO A 395 -21.94 8.05 -17.30
C PRO A 395 -23.14 7.55 -16.49
N GLY A 396 -24.30 7.38 -17.10
CA GLY A 396 -25.50 6.89 -16.43
C GLY A 396 -25.36 5.44 -15.94
N GLU A 397 -24.93 4.56 -16.83
CA GLU A 397 -24.72 3.15 -16.53
C GLU A 397 -23.57 2.94 -15.54
N TYR A 398 -22.46 3.68 -15.75
CA TYR A 398 -21.32 3.58 -14.84
C TYR A 398 -21.67 4.05 -13.42
N MET A 399 -22.31 5.21 -13.26
CA MET A 399 -22.70 5.71 -11.94
C MET A 399 -23.78 4.86 -11.30
N SER A 400 -24.71 4.28 -12.06
CA SER A 400 -25.67 3.30 -11.55
C SER A 400 -24.97 2.05 -10.98
N ALA A 401 -23.95 1.55 -11.69
CA ALA A 401 -23.15 0.43 -11.18
C ALA A 401 -22.40 0.79 -9.89
N VAL A 402 -21.83 2.00 -9.80
CA VAL A 402 -21.16 2.49 -8.58
C VAL A 402 -22.14 2.53 -7.40
N LEU A 403 -23.33 3.08 -7.61
CA LEU A 403 -24.37 3.16 -6.58
C LEU A 403 -24.86 1.79 -6.12
N ASN A 404 -25.05 0.85 -7.06
CA ASN A 404 -25.46 -0.52 -6.72
C ASN A 404 -24.43 -1.24 -5.84
N HIS A 405 -23.16 -0.91 -5.95
CA HIS A 405 -22.08 -1.48 -5.14
C HIS A 405 -21.69 -0.61 -3.94
N ALA A 406 -22.39 0.49 -3.66
CA ALA A 406 -22.15 1.31 -2.49
C ALA A 406 -22.54 0.54 -1.21
N GLY A 407 -21.58 0.31 -0.30
CA GLY A 407 -21.80 -0.51 0.89
C GLY A 407 -22.59 0.21 2.01
N SER A 408 -22.79 1.52 1.92
CA SER A 408 -23.55 2.31 2.89
C SER A 408 -24.04 3.61 2.27
N ILE A 409 -25.09 4.19 2.86
CA ILE A 409 -25.69 5.45 2.40
C ILE A 409 -24.70 6.62 2.47
N ASP A 410 -23.76 6.59 3.40
CA ASP A 410 -22.73 7.64 3.56
C ASP A 410 -21.70 7.67 2.43
N LYS A 411 -21.73 6.68 1.53
CA LYS A 411 -20.86 6.56 0.35
C LYS A 411 -21.55 6.92 -0.96
N ILE A 412 -22.81 7.30 -0.87
CA ILE A 412 -23.65 7.80 -1.97
C ILE A 412 -23.65 9.32 -1.97
#